data_7d5d1ba459d27a1a75891e5a7403cfd0
#
_entry.id   7d5d1ba459d27a1a75891e5a7403cfd0
#
_cell.length_a   1.000
_cell.length_b   1.000
_cell.length_c   1.000
_cell.angle_alpha   90.00
_cell.angle_beta   90.00
_cell.angle_gamma   90.00
#
_symmetry.space_group_name_H-M   'P 1'
#
loop_
_entity.id
_entity.type
_entity.pdbx_description
1 polymer ?
#
loop_
_entity_poly.entity_id
_entity_poly.type
_entity_poly.pdbx_seq_one_letter_code
_entity_poly.pdbx_strand_id
1 'polypeptide(L)'
;MYLVDANILVYATDAGASQHDAALAWLDGHLAGAPRYVALPWPSILAYLRLVTNPRIYSPPAAVTQAWQRVEDWLSRPAAWIPAPGSRHPQVLSEIIREVGPTGNLVPDAHLAALAREHGLTVVSTDSDFAKFRRVAWLNPVTMEVRHPSPA
;
A
#
# COMPACT_ATOMS: atom_id res chain seq x y z
N MET A 1 -10.52 7.63 -2.43
CA MET A 1 -10.00 6.81 -1.30
C MET A 1 -8.85 5.96 -1.78
N TYR A 2 -7.88 5.70 -0.92
CA TYR A 2 -6.60 5.12 -1.30
C TYR A 2 -6.28 3.87 -0.48
N LEU A 3 -5.57 2.91 -1.09
CA LEU A 3 -4.99 1.74 -0.43
C LEU A 3 -3.48 1.86 -0.53
N VAL A 4 -2.79 1.86 0.60
CA VAL A 4 -1.35 2.15 0.67
C VAL A 4 -0.54 0.86 0.65
N ASP A 5 0.39 0.77 -0.28
CA ASP A 5 1.38 -0.30 -0.34
C ASP A 5 2.53 -0.06 0.67
N ALA A 6 3.19 -1.14 1.08
CA ALA A 6 4.26 -1.11 2.07
C ALA A 6 5.41 -0.16 1.71
N ASN A 7 5.77 -0.04 0.44
CA ASN A 7 6.88 0.83 0.02
C ASN A 7 6.65 2.31 0.37
N ILE A 8 5.41 2.78 0.32
CA ILE A 8 5.07 4.15 0.73
C ILE A 8 5.30 4.33 2.23
N LEU A 9 4.91 3.35 3.06
CA LEU A 9 5.13 3.37 4.50
C LEU A 9 6.63 3.36 4.85
N VAL A 10 7.41 2.54 4.13
CA VAL A 10 8.87 2.47 4.29
C VAL A 10 9.49 3.82 3.94
N TYR A 11 9.20 4.38 2.77
CA TYR A 11 9.78 5.66 2.35
C TYR A 11 9.34 6.83 3.23
N ALA A 12 8.10 6.83 3.72
CA ALA A 12 7.63 7.85 4.65
C ALA A 12 8.39 7.85 6.00
N THR A 13 9.06 6.75 6.36
CA THR A 13 9.83 6.64 7.60
C THR A 13 11.35 6.62 7.40
N ASP A 14 11.83 6.39 6.17
CA ASP A 14 13.26 6.34 5.84
C ASP A 14 13.74 7.70 5.31
N ALA A 15 14.24 8.54 6.20
CA ALA A 15 14.77 9.86 5.85
C ALA A 15 16.00 9.81 4.89
N GLY A 16 16.63 8.65 4.74
CA GLY A 16 17.74 8.45 3.79
C GLY A 16 17.29 8.12 2.37
N ALA A 17 16.02 7.77 2.18
CA ALA A 17 15.49 7.44 0.86
C ALA A 17 15.21 8.69 0.02
N SER A 18 15.54 8.66 -1.27
CA SER A 18 15.23 9.78 -2.18
C SER A 18 13.73 10.03 -2.36
N GLN A 19 12.90 9.04 -2.07
CA GLN A 19 11.43 9.10 -2.13
C GLN A 19 10.79 9.64 -0.84
N HIS A 20 11.59 9.87 0.21
CA HIS A 20 11.09 10.18 1.55
C HIS A 20 10.13 11.37 1.58
N ASP A 21 10.57 12.52 1.11
CA ASP A 21 9.80 13.76 1.21
C ASP A 21 8.44 13.65 0.49
N ALA A 22 8.43 13.05 -0.69
CA ALA A 22 7.21 12.87 -1.46
C ALA A 22 6.24 11.86 -0.79
N ALA A 23 6.76 10.73 -0.31
CA ALA A 23 5.96 9.72 0.36
C ALA A 23 5.40 10.21 1.69
N LEU A 24 6.21 10.92 2.49
CA LEU A 24 5.81 11.48 3.77
C LEU A 24 4.74 12.57 3.58
N ALA A 25 4.97 13.52 2.67
CA ALA A 25 4.02 14.59 2.39
C ALA A 25 2.68 14.04 1.89
N TRP A 26 2.72 13.02 1.03
CA TRP A 26 1.52 12.36 0.54
C TRP A 26 0.75 11.68 1.68
N LEU A 27 1.45 10.86 2.47
CA LEU A 27 0.83 10.06 3.55
C LEU A 27 0.24 10.97 4.63
N ASP A 28 1.02 11.93 5.15
CA ASP A 28 0.58 12.84 6.21
C ASP A 28 -0.58 13.73 5.75
N GLY A 29 -0.50 14.24 4.51
CA GLY A 29 -1.57 15.06 3.94
C GLY A 29 -2.90 14.32 3.83
N HIS A 30 -2.88 13.03 3.44
CA HIS A 30 -4.10 12.23 3.31
C HIS A 30 -4.60 11.68 4.66
N LEU A 31 -3.70 11.39 5.62
CA LEU A 31 -4.07 11.00 6.98
C LEU A 31 -4.67 12.16 7.80
N ALA A 32 -4.42 13.40 7.42
CA ALA A 32 -5.09 14.57 7.97
C ALA A 32 -6.47 14.83 7.34
N GLY A 33 -6.87 14.05 6.35
CA GLY A 33 -8.10 14.24 5.57
C GLY A 33 -9.36 13.63 6.18
N ALA A 34 -10.32 13.36 5.29
CA ALA A 34 -11.64 12.83 5.68
C ALA A 34 -11.55 11.45 6.33
N PRO A 35 -12.50 11.09 7.24
CA PRO A 35 -12.53 9.78 7.86
C PRO A 35 -12.59 8.64 6.83
N ARG A 36 -11.87 7.54 7.12
CA ARG A 36 -11.82 6.33 6.28
C ARG A 36 -11.34 6.58 4.84
N TYR A 37 -10.42 7.52 4.66
CA TYR A 37 -9.92 7.90 3.34
C TYR A 37 -8.67 7.12 2.91
N VAL A 38 -7.88 6.63 3.89
CA VAL A 38 -6.61 5.91 3.70
C VAL A 38 -6.71 4.51 4.27
N ALA A 39 -6.74 3.51 3.40
CA ALA A 39 -6.74 2.12 3.78
C ALA A 39 -5.30 1.61 3.98
N LEU A 40 -5.02 1.05 5.15
CA LEU A 40 -3.75 0.44 5.53
C LEU A 40 -3.97 -1.07 5.72
N PRO A 41 -3.84 -1.89 4.66
CA PRO A 41 -4.10 -3.32 4.76
C PRO A 41 -3.02 -4.03 5.57
N TRP A 42 -3.39 -5.09 6.28
CA TRP A 42 -2.45 -5.90 7.06
C TRP A 42 -1.23 -6.37 6.26
N PRO A 43 -1.33 -6.83 5.01
CA PRO A 43 -0.14 -7.18 4.22
C PRO A 43 0.87 -6.05 4.09
N SER A 44 0.40 -4.80 3.89
CA SER A 44 1.29 -3.63 3.81
C SER A 44 1.93 -3.31 5.16
N ILE A 45 1.16 -3.36 6.25
CA ILE A 45 1.66 -3.14 7.62
C ILE A 45 2.73 -4.19 7.97
N LEU A 46 2.45 -5.47 7.73
CA LEU A 46 3.39 -6.55 8.05
C LEU A 46 4.65 -6.49 7.17
N ALA A 47 4.52 -6.16 5.90
CA ALA A 47 5.66 -5.95 5.01
C ALA A 47 6.51 -4.76 5.45
N TYR A 48 5.89 -3.63 5.84
CA TYR A 48 6.58 -2.49 6.44
C TYR A 48 7.41 -2.92 7.64
N LEU A 49 6.79 -3.56 8.65
CA LEU A 49 7.49 -4.03 9.85
C LEU A 49 8.66 -4.96 9.50
N ARG A 50 8.44 -5.92 8.62
CA ARG A 50 9.47 -6.87 8.17
C ARG A 50 10.65 -6.17 7.51
N LEU A 51 10.40 -5.15 6.68
CA LEU A 51 11.44 -4.45 5.93
C LEU A 51 12.28 -3.55 6.86
N VAL A 52 11.65 -2.69 7.67
CA VAL A 52 12.37 -1.70 8.49
C VAL A 52 13.14 -2.34 9.66
N THR A 53 12.74 -3.53 10.10
CA THR A 53 13.43 -4.28 11.17
C THR A 53 14.49 -5.26 10.64
N ASN A 54 14.67 -5.34 9.32
CA ASN A 54 15.59 -6.30 8.71
C ASN A 54 17.04 -5.78 8.71
N PRO A 55 17.98 -6.41 9.45
CA PRO A 55 19.38 -5.96 9.51
C PRO A 55 20.14 -6.15 8.20
N ARG A 56 19.59 -6.90 7.24
CA ARG A 56 20.18 -7.02 5.88
C ARG A 56 19.80 -5.83 4.98
N ILE A 57 18.79 -5.06 5.36
CA ILE A 57 18.31 -3.90 4.59
C ILE A 57 18.78 -2.60 5.25
N TYR A 58 18.68 -2.52 6.58
CA TYR A 58 19.02 -1.35 7.35
C TYR A 58 20.11 -1.65 8.39
N SER A 59 21.07 -0.75 8.53
CA SER A 59 22.14 -0.84 9.54
C SER A 59 22.30 0.53 10.22
N PRO A 60 21.82 0.70 11.48
CA PRO A 60 21.06 -0.27 12.27
C PRO A 60 19.59 -0.41 11.78
N PRO A 61 18.96 -1.57 11.99
CA PRO A 61 17.53 -1.73 11.74
C PRO A 61 16.70 -1.02 12.80
N ALA A 62 15.46 -0.68 12.48
CA ALA A 62 14.53 -0.15 13.47
C ALA A 62 14.19 -1.22 14.51
N ALA A 63 14.03 -0.81 15.77
CA ALA A 63 13.43 -1.68 16.78
C ALA A 63 11.96 -1.92 16.43
N VAL A 64 11.50 -3.17 16.55
CA VAL A 64 10.11 -3.52 16.18
C VAL A 64 9.07 -2.73 16.98
N THR A 65 9.37 -2.40 18.24
CA THR A 65 8.49 -1.57 19.09
C THR A 65 8.35 -0.15 18.55
N GLN A 66 9.43 0.44 18.05
CA GLN A 66 9.40 1.77 17.42
C GLN A 66 8.64 1.76 16.09
N ALA A 67 8.87 0.73 15.28
CA ALA A 67 8.13 0.57 14.02
C ALA A 67 6.63 0.34 14.28
N TRP A 68 6.29 -0.45 15.30
CA TRP A 68 4.90 -0.66 15.71
C TRP A 68 4.24 0.62 16.23
N GLN A 69 4.94 1.41 17.06
CA GLN A 69 4.45 2.71 17.52
C GLN A 69 4.06 3.61 16.33
N ARG A 70 4.86 3.59 15.27
CA ARG A 70 4.54 4.35 14.05
C ARG A 70 3.25 3.86 13.39
N VAL A 71 3.03 2.56 13.36
CA VAL A 71 1.77 1.97 12.84
C VAL A 71 0.57 2.41 13.70
N GLU A 72 0.71 2.37 15.02
CA GLU A 72 -0.33 2.84 15.95
C GLU A 72 -0.65 4.33 15.73
N ASP A 73 0.37 5.16 15.53
CA ASP A 73 0.20 6.59 15.22
C ASP A 73 -0.62 6.80 13.93
N TRP A 74 -0.33 6.04 12.87
CA TRP A 74 -1.13 6.11 11.63
C TRP A 74 -2.56 5.64 11.86
N LEU A 75 -2.75 4.50 12.52
CA LEU A 75 -4.07 3.91 12.76
C LEU A 75 -4.92 4.74 13.74
N SER A 76 -4.30 5.59 14.56
CA SER A 76 -5.03 6.53 15.45
C SER A 76 -5.72 7.66 14.69
N ARG A 77 -5.34 7.91 13.43
CA ARG A 77 -5.93 8.98 12.62
C ARG A 77 -7.31 8.57 12.11
N PRO A 78 -8.33 9.45 12.20
CA PRO A 78 -9.68 9.13 11.71
C PRO A 78 -9.74 8.75 10.23
N ALA A 79 -8.81 9.26 9.42
CA ALA A 79 -8.70 8.93 8.01
C ALA A 79 -8.21 7.50 7.75
N ALA A 80 -7.45 6.90 8.68
CA ALA A 80 -6.92 5.55 8.54
C ALA A 80 -7.98 4.48 8.84
N TRP A 81 -7.91 3.37 8.12
CA TRP A 81 -8.71 2.18 8.39
C TRP A 81 -8.06 0.93 7.79
N ILE A 82 -8.42 -0.24 8.31
CA ILE A 82 -7.91 -1.53 7.82
C ILE A 82 -9.00 -2.18 6.94
N PRO A 83 -8.74 -2.34 5.62
CA PRO A 83 -9.65 -3.05 4.74
C PRO A 83 -9.55 -4.56 5.00
N ALA A 84 -10.67 -5.23 5.05
CA ALA A 84 -10.74 -6.70 5.13
C ALA A 84 -11.28 -7.28 3.82
N PRO A 85 -10.83 -8.49 3.43
CA PRO A 85 -11.46 -9.24 2.35
C PRO A 85 -12.95 -9.44 2.61
N GLY A 86 -13.77 -9.11 1.64
CA GLY A 86 -15.22 -9.35 1.69
C GLY A 86 -15.60 -10.73 1.15
N SER A 87 -16.90 -11.01 1.12
CA SER A 87 -17.42 -12.28 0.57
C SER A 87 -17.10 -12.49 -0.92
N ARG A 88 -16.86 -11.42 -1.66
CA ARG A 88 -16.50 -11.46 -3.08
C ARG A 88 -15.00 -11.60 -3.33
N HIS A 89 -14.16 -11.52 -2.29
CA HIS A 89 -12.71 -11.55 -2.45
C HIS A 89 -12.18 -12.76 -3.22
N PRO A 90 -12.62 -14.00 -2.94
CA PRO A 90 -12.17 -15.17 -3.71
C PRO A 90 -12.47 -15.05 -5.21
N GLN A 91 -13.64 -14.51 -5.56
CA GLN A 91 -14.03 -14.31 -6.95
C GLN A 91 -13.16 -13.24 -7.61
N VAL A 92 -13.00 -12.07 -6.98
CA VAL A 92 -12.20 -10.95 -7.50
C VAL A 92 -10.75 -11.35 -7.67
N LEU A 93 -10.16 -12.03 -6.68
CA LEU A 93 -8.78 -12.51 -6.76
C LEU A 93 -8.62 -13.57 -7.87
N SER A 94 -9.60 -14.48 -8.03
CA SER A 94 -9.60 -15.46 -9.12
C SER A 94 -9.63 -14.81 -10.51
N GLU A 95 -10.39 -13.73 -10.68
CA GLU A 95 -10.41 -12.96 -11.92
C GLU A 95 -9.03 -12.32 -12.19
N ILE A 96 -8.43 -11.68 -11.20
CA ILE A 96 -7.09 -11.08 -11.30
C ILE A 96 -6.04 -12.13 -11.64
N ILE A 97 -6.07 -13.31 -11.00
CA ILE A 97 -5.13 -14.39 -11.28
C ILE A 97 -5.24 -14.83 -12.74
N ARG A 98 -6.44 -14.95 -13.28
CA ARG A 98 -6.64 -15.33 -14.69
C ARG A 98 -6.22 -14.24 -15.67
N GLU A 99 -6.45 -12.97 -15.32
CA GLU A 99 -6.12 -11.82 -16.17
C GLU A 99 -4.61 -11.53 -16.24
N VAL A 100 -3.90 -11.68 -15.12
CA VAL A 100 -2.51 -11.22 -14.97
C VAL A 100 -1.52 -12.38 -14.86
N GLY A 101 -1.93 -13.52 -14.32
CA GLY A 101 -1.04 -14.65 -14.06
C GLY A 101 0.09 -14.31 -13.09
N PRO A 102 -0.20 -13.73 -11.88
CA PRO A 102 0.83 -13.27 -10.97
C PRO A 102 1.69 -14.42 -10.45
N THR A 103 3.00 -14.20 -10.37
CA THR A 103 3.97 -15.16 -9.80
C THR A 103 4.89 -14.45 -8.80
N GLY A 104 5.42 -15.21 -7.84
CA GLY A 104 6.40 -14.69 -6.87
C GLY A 104 5.89 -13.44 -6.14
N ASN A 105 6.64 -12.36 -6.20
CA ASN A 105 6.33 -11.10 -5.50
C ASN A 105 5.05 -10.41 -6.01
N LEU A 106 4.58 -10.76 -7.20
CA LEU A 106 3.35 -10.20 -7.75
C LEU A 106 2.08 -10.81 -7.11
N VAL A 107 2.20 -11.93 -6.38
CA VAL A 107 1.06 -12.59 -5.69
C VAL A 107 0.52 -11.73 -4.54
N PRO A 108 1.34 -11.20 -3.62
CA PRO A 108 0.86 -10.23 -2.63
C PRO A 108 0.23 -8.98 -3.27
N ASP A 109 0.78 -8.48 -4.37
CA ASP A 109 0.24 -7.32 -5.08
C ASP A 109 -1.14 -7.61 -5.68
N ALA A 110 -1.36 -8.83 -6.18
CA ALA A 110 -2.67 -9.29 -6.65
C ALA A 110 -3.72 -9.27 -5.53
N HIS A 111 -3.33 -9.60 -4.29
CA HIS A 111 -4.22 -9.47 -3.13
C HIS A 111 -4.55 -8.01 -2.82
N LEU A 112 -3.56 -7.11 -2.83
CA LEU A 112 -3.80 -5.66 -2.66
C LEU A 112 -4.70 -5.11 -3.76
N ALA A 113 -4.46 -5.51 -5.01
CA ALA A 113 -5.30 -5.15 -6.15
C ALA A 113 -6.75 -5.66 -5.99
N ALA A 114 -6.93 -6.88 -5.45
CA ALA A 114 -8.26 -7.43 -5.17
C ALA A 114 -8.98 -6.63 -4.08
N LEU A 115 -8.30 -6.30 -2.97
CA LEU A 115 -8.85 -5.42 -1.93
C LEU A 115 -9.24 -4.04 -2.50
N ALA A 116 -8.35 -3.44 -3.29
CA ALA A 116 -8.62 -2.15 -3.90
C ALA A 116 -9.86 -2.20 -4.80
N ARG A 117 -10.01 -3.25 -5.60
CA ARG A 117 -11.17 -3.45 -6.48
C ARG A 117 -12.47 -3.67 -5.71
N GLU A 118 -12.43 -4.46 -4.62
CA GLU A 118 -13.61 -4.70 -3.77
C GLU A 118 -14.11 -3.43 -3.09
N HIS A 119 -13.20 -2.58 -2.62
CA HIS A 119 -13.51 -1.38 -1.85
C HIS A 119 -13.53 -0.09 -2.70
N GLY A 120 -13.31 -0.17 -4.01
CA GLY A 120 -13.28 1.00 -4.90
C GLY A 120 -12.13 1.96 -4.58
N LEU A 121 -10.94 1.44 -4.30
CA LEU A 121 -9.76 2.21 -3.87
C LEU A 121 -8.75 2.35 -5.01
N THR A 122 -7.98 3.43 -4.97
CA THR A 122 -6.76 3.60 -5.78
C THR A 122 -5.57 3.04 -5.00
N VAL A 123 -4.80 2.13 -5.58
CA VAL A 123 -3.54 1.67 -4.99
C VAL A 123 -2.51 2.77 -5.08
N VAL A 124 -1.82 3.04 -3.97
CA VAL A 124 -0.71 3.99 -3.90
C VAL A 124 0.58 3.23 -3.66
N SER A 125 1.45 3.25 -4.66
CA SER A 125 2.70 2.50 -4.66
C SER A 125 3.70 3.14 -5.63
N THR A 126 4.99 3.05 -5.31
CA THR A 126 6.06 3.37 -6.26
C THR A 126 6.36 2.24 -7.25
N ASP A 127 5.78 1.05 -7.02
CA ASP A 127 6.00 -0.11 -7.87
C ASP A 127 5.13 -0.04 -9.14
N SER A 128 5.78 0.07 -10.29
CA SER A 128 5.12 0.09 -11.59
C SER A 128 4.44 -1.23 -11.95
N ASP A 129 4.71 -2.31 -11.23
CA ASP A 129 4.04 -3.60 -11.44
C ASP A 129 2.53 -3.52 -11.20
N PHE A 130 2.06 -2.57 -10.40
CA PHE A 130 0.62 -2.30 -10.26
C PHE A 130 -0.07 -1.90 -11.57
N ALA A 131 0.66 -1.38 -12.55
CA ALA A 131 0.13 -1.10 -13.89
C ALA A 131 -0.36 -2.36 -14.65
N LYS A 132 0.06 -3.55 -14.24
CA LYS A 132 -0.39 -4.84 -14.80
C LYS A 132 -1.85 -5.15 -14.41
N PHE A 133 -2.34 -4.60 -13.29
CA PHE A 133 -3.70 -4.80 -12.81
C PHE A 133 -4.67 -3.78 -13.44
N ARG A 134 -4.99 -3.98 -14.72
CA ARG A 134 -5.68 -2.98 -15.58
C ARG A 134 -7.00 -2.45 -15.04
N ARG A 135 -7.70 -3.20 -14.18
CA ARG A 135 -9.01 -2.81 -13.61
C ARG A 135 -8.88 -2.17 -12.22
N VAL A 136 -7.67 -1.81 -11.81
CA VAL A 136 -7.37 -1.13 -10.55
C VAL A 136 -6.73 0.21 -10.86
N ALA A 137 -7.21 1.26 -10.22
CA ALA A 137 -6.53 2.56 -10.27
C ALA A 137 -5.23 2.49 -9.48
N TRP A 138 -4.17 3.07 -10.02
CA TRP A 138 -2.85 3.15 -9.39
C TRP A 138 -2.29 4.57 -9.46
N LEU A 139 -1.67 5.00 -8.36
CA LEU A 139 -0.98 6.28 -8.22
C LEU A 139 0.43 6.05 -7.66
N ASN A 140 1.44 6.62 -8.32
CA ASN A 140 2.77 6.78 -7.76
C ASN A 140 2.94 8.21 -7.24
N PRO A 141 3.02 8.44 -5.92
CA PRO A 141 3.08 9.80 -5.35
C PRO A 141 4.45 10.48 -5.54
N VAL A 142 5.48 9.73 -5.91
CA VAL A 142 6.84 10.26 -6.17
C VAL A 142 6.95 10.84 -7.57
N THR A 143 6.44 10.11 -8.57
CA THR A 143 6.46 10.54 -9.98
C THR A 143 5.21 11.28 -10.42
N MET A 144 4.16 11.28 -9.58
CA MET A 144 2.81 11.76 -9.90
C MET A 144 2.16 11.04 -11.08
N GLU A 145 2.64 9.84 -11.43
CA GLU A 145 2.00 8.99 -12.43
C GLU A 145 0.68 8.44 -11.88
N VAL A 146 -0.38 8.61 -12.65
CA VAL A 146 -1.73 8.11 -12.33
C VAL A 146 -2.19 7.21 -13.47
N ARG A 147 -2.68 6.03 -13.13
CA ARG A 147 -3.37 5.14 -14.08
C ARG A 147 -4.80 4.91 -13.62
N HIS A 148 -5.72 5.19 -14.50
CA HIS A 148 -7.13 4.89 -14.29
C HIS A 148 -7.44 3.46 -14.71
N PRO A 149 -8.44 2.80 -14.08
CA PRO A 149 -8.83 1.46 -14.47
C PRO A 149 -9.34 1.44 -15.90
N SER A 150 -8.89 0.46 -16.68
CA SER A 150 -9.43 0.24 -18.03
C SER A 150 -10.81 -0.42 -17.93
N PRO A 151 -11.74 -0.08 -18.84
CA PRO A 151 -13.00 -0.80 -18.92
C PRO A 151 -12.79 -2.28 -19.24
N ALA A 152 -13.78 -3.08 -18.89
CA ALA A 152 -13.77 -4.53 -19.16
C ALA A 152 -13.83 -4.82 -20.65
#